data_ddc8a957b2f4b11f32adc90d7d73bab8
#
_entry.id   ddc8a957b2f4b11f32adc90d7d73bab8
#
_cell.length_a   1.000
_cell.length_b   1.000
_cell.length_c   1.000
_cell.angle_alpha   90.00
_cell.angle_beta   90.00
_cell.angle_gamma   90.00
#
_symmetry.space_group_name_H-M   'P 1'
#
loop_
_entity.id
_entity.type
_entity.pdbx_description
1 polymer ?
#
loop_
_entity_poly.entity_id
_entity_poly.type
_entity_poly.pdbx_seq_one_letter_code
_entity_poly.pdbx_strand_id
1 'polypeptide(L)'
;MCVKTIEANAFDLTKYIISDNFDKAYETLNMLFAQRADVMMIMGAVISVFVDIYRVKVSVSAGYRDTQPAEIFSNYRGREFKLTKVSRQASALSVRVLRQCLDELHRADTLLKSSAVDNRIVMEELLVKLFVAIQSRK
;
A
#
# COMPACT_ATOMS: atom_id res chain seq x y z
N MET A 1 -9.71 17.04 3.13
CA MET A 1 -10.08 15.71 2.62
C MET A 1 -10.30 14.77 3.80
N CYS A 2 -11.37 13.98 3.80
CA CYS A 2 -11.63 13.11 4.92
C CYS A 2 -10.83 11.80 4.82
N VAL A 3 -10.65 11.13 5.97
CA VAL A 3 -9.84 9.91 6.08
C VAL A 3 -10.36 8.80 5.15
N LYS A 4 -11.67 8.63 5.04
CA LYS A 4 -12.26 7.60 4.17
C LYS A 4 -11.90 7.79 2.70
N THR A 5 -11.85 9.05 2.24
CA THR A 5 -11.46 9.35 0.87
C THR A 5 -9.98 9.03 0.64
N ILE A 6 -9.13 9.35 1.62
CA ILE A 6 -7.70 9.03 1.54
C ILE A 6 -7.51 7.51 1.52
N GLU A 7 -8.23 6.77 2.36
CA GLU A 7 -8.14 5.31 2.39
C GLU A 7 -8.56 4.69 1.06
N ALA A 8 -9.66 5.17 0.47
CA ALA A 8 -10.14 4.67 -0.82
C ALA A 8 -9.13 4.95 -1.93
N ASN A 9 -8.55 6.14 -1.96
CA ASN A 9 -7.54 6.51 -2.95
C ASN A 9 -6.24 5.74 -2.75
N ALA A 10 -5.86 5.48 -1.51
CA ALA A 10 -4.67 4.67 -1.22
C ALA A 10 -4.86 3.23 -1.69
N PHE A 11 -6.06 2.68 -1.53
CA PHE A 11 -6.37 1.35 -2.05
C PHE A 11 -6.29 1.33 -3.57
N ASP A 12 -6.88 2.33 -4.25
CA ASP A 12 -6.85 2.42 -5.70
C ASP A 12 -5.42 2.59 -6.20
N LEU A 13 -4.63 3.44 -5.55
CA LEU A 13 -3.23 3.65 -5.89
C LEU A 13 -2.46 2.32 -5.82
N THR A 14 -2.63 1.57 -4.74
CA THR A 14 -1.98 0.28 -4.56
C THR A 14 -2.43 -0.71 -5.63
N LYS A 15 -3.72 -0.75 -5.94
CA LYS A 15 -4.26 -1.62 -6.96
C LYS A 15 -3.65 -1.33 -8.33
N TYR A 16 -3.51 -0.04 -8.68
CA TYR A 16 -2.90 0.34 -9.96
C TYR A 16 -1.41 -0.03 -10.00
N ILE A 17 -0.71 0.12 -8.89
CA ILE A 17 0.71 -0.26 -8.82
C ILE A 17 0.86 -1.77 -9.09
N ILE A 18 0.05 -2.58 -8.44
CA ILE A 18 0.14 -4.04 -8.54
C ILE A 18 -0.28 -4.54 -9.91
N SER A 19 -1.22 -3.85 -10.57
CA SER A 19 -1.70 -4.23 -11.91
C SER A 19 -0.89 -3.63 -13.06
N ASP A 20 0.28 -3.07 -12.77
CA ASP A 20 1.19 -2.48 -13.77
C ASP A 20 0.59 -1.26 -14.49
N ASN A 21 -0.30 -0.53 -13.84
CA ASN A 21 -0.91 0.66 -14.43
C ASN A 21 -0.28 1.92 -13.83
N PHE A 22 0.94 2.21 -14.25
CA PHE A 22 1.71 3.34 -13.72
C PHE A 22 1.00 4.68 -13.98
N ASP A 23 0.43 4.85 -15.16
CA ASP A 23 -0.22 6.12 -15.53
C ASP A 23 -1.35 6.46 -14.56
N LYS A 24 -2.22 5.50 -14.27
CA LYS A 24 -3.32 5.72 -13.32
C LYS A 24 -2.84 5.89 -11.89
N ALA A 25 -1.79 5.18 -11.51
CA ALA A 25 -1.18 5.36 -10.19
C ALA A 25 -0.64 6.78 -10.05
N TYR A 26 0.07 7.27 -11.07
CA TYR A 26 0.62 8.61 -11.08
C TYR A 26 -0.49 9.68 -11.05
N GLU A 27 -1.54 9.48 -11.84
CA GLU A 27 -2.69 10.38 -11.84
C GLU A 27 -3.34 10.47 -10.45
N THR A 28 -3.50 9.31 -9.78
CA THR A 28 -4.09 9.27 -8.44
C THR A 28 -3.22 10.06 -7.46
N LEU A 29 -1.90 9.88 -7.53
CA LEU A 29 -0.99 10.63 -6.67
C LEU A 29 -1.08 12.13 -6.94
N ASN A 30 -1.08 12.53 -8.21
CA ASN A 30 -1.22 13.94 -8.58
C ASN A 30 -2.52 14.55 -8.08
N MET A 31 -3.61 13.80 -8.17
CA MET A 31 -4.90 14.24 -7.67
C MET A 31 -4.84 14.51 -6.16
N LEU A 32 -4.21 13.60 -5.42
CA LEU A 32 -4.08 13.75 -3.97
C LEU A 32 -3.28 15.00 -3.62
N PHE A 33 -2.18 15.26 -4.35
CA PHE A 33 -1.40 16.49 -4.14
C PHE A 33 -2.18 17.74 -4.52
N ALA A 34 -2.94 17.69 -5.62
CA ALA A 34 -3.77 18.82 -6.05
C ALA A 34 -4.85 19.16 -5.03
N GLN A 35 -5.35 18.16 -4.33
CA GLN A 35 -6.35 18.34 -3.26
C GLN A 35 -5.72 18.69 -1.92
N ARG A 36 -4.40 18.88 -1.89
CA ARG A 36 -3.65 19.21 -0.69
C ARG A 36 -3.84 18.18 0.44
N ALA A 37 -3.97 16.92 0.07
CA ALA A 37 -4.07 15.85 1.06
C ALA A 37 -2.78 15.78 1.88
N ASP A 38 -2.91 15.48 3.17
CA ASP A 38 -1.76 15.35 4.06
C ASP A 38 -0.91 14.15 3.61
N VAL A 39 0.35 14.40 3.26
CA VAL A 39 1.23 13.36 2.73
C VAL A 39 1.47 12.23 3.75
N MET A 40 1.54 12.55 5.03
CA MET A 40 1.73 11.52 6.06
C MET A 40 0.49 10.65 6.20
N MET A 41 -0.70 11.19 6.00
CA MET A 41 -1.93 10.40 5.97
C MET A 41 -1.99 9.51 4.73
N ILE A 42 -1.56 10.02 3.58
CA ILE A 42 -1.46 9.22 2.35
C ILE A 42 -0.51 8.04 2.59
N MET A 43 0.67 8.33 3.12
CA MET A 43 1.69 7.30 3.38
C MET A 43 1.18 6.25 4.36
N GLY A 44 0.56 6.68 5.46
CA GLY A 44 0.01 5.76 6.45
C GLY A 44 -1.07 4.85 5.85
N ALA A 45 -1.93 5.40 5.00
CA ALA A 45 -2.99 4.63 4.34
C ALA A 45 -2.41 3.62 3.34
N VAL A 46 -1.39 4.01 2.56
CA VAL A 46 -0.74 3.11 1.61
C VAL A 46 -0.02 1.98 2.35
N ILE A 47 0.71 2.30 3.41
CA ILE A 47 1.37 1.29 4.25
C ILE A 47 0.34 0.31 4.80
N SER A 48 -0.80 0.82 5.28
CA SER A 48 -1.85 -0.03 5.83
C SER A 48 -2.36 -1.04 4.80
N VAL A 49 -2.56 -0.61 3.55
CA VAL A 49 -3.00 -1.51 2.49
C VAL A 49 -1.96 -2.60 2.23
N PHE A 50 -0.69 -2.25 2.12
CA PHE A 50 0.38 -3.23 1.90
C PHE A 50 0.53 -4.19 3.08
N VAL A 51 0.36 -3.71 4.30
CA VAL A 51 0.39 -4.56 5.51
C VAL A 51 -0.77 -5.56 5.47
N ASP A 52 -1.97 -5.12 5.09
CA ASP A 52 -3.12 -6.02 4.95
C ASP A 52 -2.85 -7.10 3.90
N ILE A 53 -2.30 -6.70 2.75
CA ILE A 53 -1.93 -7.63 1.68
C ILE A 53 -0.91 -8.65 2.20
N TYR A 54 0.10 -8.20 2.92
CA TYR A 54 1.14 -9.08 3.46
C TYR A 54 0.55 -10.08 4.46
N ARG A 55 -0.30 -9.62 5.36
CA ARG A 55 -0.93 -10.48 6.38
C ARG A 55 -1.83 -11.54 5.73
N VAL A 56 -2.60 -11.15 4.72
CA VAL A 56 -3.42 -12.09 3.97
C VAL A 56 -2.54 -13.10 3.24
N LYS A 57 -1.48 -12.62 2.58
CA LYS A 57 -0.57 -13.51 1.83
C LYS A 57 0.07 -14.55 2.73
N VAL A 58 0.55 -14.15 3.89
CA VAL A 58 1.19 -15.06 4.84
C VAL A 58 0.16 -16.08 5.35
N SER A 59 -1.05 -15.64 5.67
CA SER A 59 -2.11 -16.52 6.17
C SER A 59 -2.49 -17.57 5.13
N VAL A 60 -2.75 -17.16 3.91
CA VAL A 60 -3.15 -18.06 2.83
C VAL A 60 -2.01 -19.02 2.48
N SER A 61 -0.78 -18.53 2.43
CA SER A 61 0.40 -19.36 2.15
C SER A 61 0.62 -20.43 3.21
N ALA A 62 0.19 -20.17 4.45
CA ALA A 62 0.28 -21.13 5.54
C ALA A 62 -0.94 -22.08 5.61
N GLY A 63 -1.87 -21.98 4.66
CA GLY A 63 -3.04 -22.83 4.60
C GLY A 63 -4.25 -22.34 5.37
N TYR A 64 -4.21 -21.08 5.85
CA TYR A 64 -5.32 -20.47 6.57
C TYR A 64 -6.21 -19.66 5.62
N ARG A 65 -7.31 -19.16 6.15
CA ARG A 65 -8.23 -18.31 5.39
C ARG A 65 -7.68 -16.90 5.28
N ASP A 66 -8.15 -16.15 4.29
CA ASP A 66 -7.74 -14.75 4.09
C ASP A 66 -8.15 -13.86 5.27
N THR A 67 -9.16 -14.26 6.03
CA THR A 67 -9.64 -13.50 7.21
C THR A 67 -8.93 -13.91 8.51
N GLN A 68 -7.99 -14.84 8.46
CA GLN A 68 -7.27 -15.31 9.65
C GLN A 68 -6.62 -14.17 10.45
N PRO A 69 -6.05 -13.12 9.83
CA PRO A 69 -5.46 -12.02 10.62
C PRO A 69 -6.46 -11.33 11.55
N ALA A 70 -7.76 -11.37 11.25
CA ALA A 70 -8.77 -10.76 12.11
C ALA A 70 -8.88 -11.46 13.48
N GLU A 71 -8.46 -12.71 13.58
CA GLU A 71 -8.44 -13.46 14.82
C GLU A 71 -7.24 -13.14 15.69
N ILE A 72 -6.20 -12.56 15.10
CA ILE A 72 -4.92 -12.27 15.76
C ILE A 72 -4.79 -10.78 16.09
N PHE A 73 -5.19 -9.92 15.16
CA PHE A 73 -5.02 -8.48 15.29
C PHE A 73 -6.35 -7.80 15.57
N SER A 74 -6.42 -7.05 16.66
CA SER A 74 -7.67 -6.39 17.09
C SER A 74 -8.12 -5.27 16.14
N ASN A 75 -7.20 -4.72 15.33
CA ASN A 75 -7.54 -3.62 14.43
C ASN A 75 -8.48 -4.03 13.29
N TYR A 76 -8.71 -5.32 13.09
CA TYR A 76 -9.68 -5.80 12.10
C TYR A 76 -11.06 -6.09 12.68
N ARG A 77 -11.25 -5.88 13.96
CA ARG A 77 -12.54 -6.14 14.59
C ARG A 77 -13.63 -5.30 13.94
N GLY A 78 -14.64 -5.97 13.38
CA GLY A 78 -15.70 -5.29 12.63
C GLY A 78 -15.28 -4.78 11.26
N ARG A 79 -14.06 -5.10 10.83
CA ARG A 79 -13.49 -4.64 9.55
C ARG A 79 -12.87 -5.76 8.75
N GLU A 80 -13.34 -6.98 8.91
CA GLU A 80 -12.81 -8.16 8.22
C GLU A 80 -12.88 -8.02 6.70
N PHE A 81 -13.81 -7.18 6.20
CA PHE A 81 -13.92 -6.90 4.78
C PHE A 81 -12.63 -6.31 4.18
N LYS A 82 -11.80 -5.65 4.97
CA LYS A 82 -10.52 -5.10 4.50
C LYS A 82 -9.60 -6.23 4.02
N LEU A 83 -9.62 -7.36 4.70
CA LEU A 83 -8.80 -8.51 4.35
C LEU A 83 -9.29 -9.17 3.07
N THR A 84 -10.60 -9.36 2.95
CA THR A 84 -11.21 -9.92 1.75
C THR A 84 -10.95 -9.02 0.54
N LYS A 85 -11.00 -7.71 0.74
CA LYS A 85 -10.81 -6.72 -0.31
C LYS A 85 -9.42 -6.81 -0.96
N VAL A 86 -8.39 -7.19 -0.21
CA VAL A 86 -7.01 -7.26 -0.73
C VAL A 86 -6.59 -8.66 -1.14
N SER A 87 -7.46 -9.66 -1.06
CA SER A 87 -7.12 -11.05 -1.38
C SER A 87 -6.57 -11.21 -2.79
N ARG A 88 -7.14 -10.52 -3.77
CA ARG A 88 -6.69 -10.61 -5.17
C ARG A 88 -5.26 -10.09 -5.30
N GLN A 89 -4.95 -8.96 -4.67
CA GLN A 89 -3.62 -8.38 -4.71
C GLN A 89 -2.62 -9.30 -4.00
N ALA A 90 -3.03 -9.90 -2.90
CA ALA A 90 -2.19 -10.85 -2.17
C ALA A 90 -1.82 -12.05 -3.02
N SER A 91 -2.77 -12.58 -3.81
CA SER A 91 -2.49 -13.74 -4.67
C SER A 91 -1.56 -13.40 -5.83
N ALA A 92 -1.48 -12.13 -6.22
CA ALA A 92 -0.67 -11.69 -7.35
C ALA A 92 0.81 -11.49 -7.00
N LEU A 93 1.16 -11.40 -5.73
CA LEU A 93 2.51 -11.05 -5.29
C LEU A 93 3.10 -12.14 -4.39
N SER A 94 4.41 -12.34 -4.48
CA SER A 94 5.12 -13.23 -3.56
C SER A 94 5.43 -12.54 -2.24
N VAL A 95 5.71 -13.32 -1.21
CA VAL A 95 6.13 -12.79 0.09
C VAL A 95 7.40 -11.95 -0.08
N ARG A 96 8.35 -12.41 -0.89
CA ARG A 96 9.60 -11.70 -1.15
C ARG A 96 9.36 -10.31 -1.72
N VAL A 97 8.49 -10.22 -2.73
CA VAL A 97 8.16 -8.93 -3.37
C VAL A 97 7.44 -8.02 -2.38
N LEU A 98 6.52 -8.57 -1.59
CA LEU A 98 5.80 -7.78 -0.58
C LEU A 98 6.74 -7.22 0.48
N ARG A 99 7.72 -8.02 0.93
CA ARG A 99 8.72 -7.53 1.88
C ARG A 99 9.55 -6.41 1.29
N GLN A 100 9.93 -6.53 0.03
CA GLN A 100 10.67 -5.47 -0.66
C GLN A 100 9.84 -4.19 -0.75
N CYS A 101 8.56 -4.30 -1.07
CA CYS A 101 7.65 -3.14 -1.11
C CYS A 101 7.54 -2.50 0.28
N LEU A 102 7.39 -3.30 1.33
CA LEU A 102 7.30 -2.77 2.69
C LEU A 102 8.60 -2.05 3.11
N ASP A 103 9.77 -2.57 2.70
CA ASP A 103 11.04 -1.90 2.96
C ASP A 103 11.12 -0.54 2.28
N GLU A 104 10.67 -0.46 1.02
CA GLU A 104 10.65 0.81 0.29
C GLU A 104 9.69 1.81 0.92
N LEU A 105 8.53 1.33 1.36
CA LEU A 105 7.55 2.16 2.07
C LEU A 105 8.13 2.70 3.37
N HIS A 106 8.83 1.85 4.11
CA HIS A 106 9.46 2.26 5.36
C HIS A 106 10.51 3.35 5.13
N ARG A 107 11.35 3.19 4.11
CA ARG A 107 12.37 4.18 3.76
C ARG A 107 11.73 5.52 3.40
N ALA A 108 10.68 5.50 2.59
CA ALA A 108 9.98 6.71 2.21
C ALA A 108 9.33 7.38 3.41
N ASP A 109 8.73 6.61 4.31
CA ASP A 109 8.12 7.13 5.54
C ASP A 109 9.18 7.85 6.39
N THR A 110 10.36 7.27 6.53
CA THR A 110 11.46 7.86 7.26
C THR A 110 11.92 9.18 6.61
N LEU A 111 12.03 9.19 5.28
CA LEU A 111 12.42 10.40 4.55
C LEU A 111 11.40 11.51 4.69
N LEU A 112 10.10 11.18 4.66
CA LEU A 112 9.04 12.18 4.80
C LEU A 112 9.05 12.85 6.17
N LYS A 113 9.57 12.17 7.17
CA LYS A 113 9.71 12.74 8.51
C LYS A 113 10.93 13.66 8.64
N SER A 114 11.80 13.65 7.64
CA SER A 114 12.92 14.58 7.57
C SER A 114 12.45 15.89 6.94
N SER A 115 12.81 17.01 7.53
CA SER A 115 12.39 18.33 7.03
C SER A 115 13.15 18.79 5.79
N ALA A 116 14.20 18.05 5.38
CA ALA A 116 15.11 18.49 4.33
C ALA A 116 14.70 18.03 2.93
N VAL A 117 13.67 17.18 2.78
CA VAL A 117 13.33 16.54 1.52
C VAL A 117 11.96 17.00 1.04
N ASP A 118 11.84 17.25 -0.28
CA ASP A 118 10.57 17.59 -0.90
C ASP A 118 9.64 16.36 -0.88
N ASN A 119 8.48 16.51 -0.27
CA ASN A 119 7.53 15.41 -0.10
C ASN A 119 7.08 14.81 -1.42
N ARG A 120 6.87 15.64 -2.43
CA ARG A 120 6.42 15.15 -3.75
C ARG A 120 7.48 14.29 -4.40
N ILE A 121 8.74 14.71 -4.31
CA ILE A 121 9.85 13.93 -4.88
C ILE A 121 9.95 12.57 -4.19
N VAL A 122 9.82 12.55 -2.87
CA VAL A 122 9.85 11.28 -2.11
C VAL A 122 8.74 10.35 -2.57
N MET A 123 7.53 10.86 -2.73
CA MET A 123 6.38 10.05 -3.14
C MET A 123 6.51 9.56 -4.58
N GLU A 124 7.00 10.39 -5.49
CA GLU A 124 7.22 9.98 -6.88
C GLU A 124 8.32 8.92 -6.98
N GLU A 125 9.39 9.08 -6.24
CA GLU A 125 10.47 8.10 -6.19
C GLU A 125 9.97 6.77 -5.62
N LEU A 126 9.16 6.82 -4.55
CA LEU A 126 8.56 5.63 -3.97
C LEU A 126 7.71 4.89 -5.00
N LEU A 127 6.90 5.62 -5.76
CA LEU A 127 6.04 5.03 -6.78
C LEU A 127 6.85 4.24 -7.79
N VAL A 128 7.95 4.82 -8.26
CA VAL A 128 8.84 4.15 -9.21
C VAL A 128 9.46 2.90 -8.58
N LYS A 129 9.94 3.00 -7.35
CA LYS A 129 10.57 1.87 -6.65
C LYS A 129 9.60 0.72 -6.41
N LEU A 130 8.36 1.02 -6.08
CA LEU A 130 7.33 -0.01 -5.92
C LEU A 130 7.04 -0.71 -7.24
N PHE A 131 6.95 0.03 -8.34
CA PHE A 131 6.78 -0.56 -9.66
C PHE A 131 7.95 -1.48 -10.03
N VAL A 132 9.18 -1.03 -9.80
CA VAL A 132 10.37 -1.85 -10.09
C VAL A 132 10.35 -3.13 -9.26
N ALA A 133 10.01 -3.05 -7.97
CA ALA A 133 9.95 -4.21 -7.09
C ALA A 133 8.90 -5.22 -7.59
N ILE A 134 7.75 -4.75 -8.01
CA ILE A 134 6.67 -5.61 -8.49
C ILE A 134 7.01 -6.21 -9.86
N GLN A 135 7.66 -5.45 -10.74
CA GLN A 135 8.13 -5.96 -12.03
C GLN A 135 9.13 -7.10 -11.86
N SER A 136 9.93 -7.09 -10.80
CA SER A 136 10.95 -8.12 -10.57
C SER A 136 10.35 -9.50 -10.29
N ARG A 137 9.04 -9.60 -10.08
CA ARG A 137 8.36 -10.90 -9.89
C ARG A 137 8.34 -11.74 -11.17
N LYS A 138 8.54 -11.05 -12.31
CA LYS A 138 8.59 -11.72 -13.61
C LYS A 138 10.00 -12.27 -13.83
#